data_41818a24a9b7789eb6e4202a073489f0
#
_entry.id   41818a24a9b7789eb6e4202a073489f0
#
_cell.length_a   1.000
_cell.length_b   1.000
_cell.length_c   1.000
_cell.angle_alpha   90.00
_cell.angle_beta   90.00
_cell.angle_gamma   90.00
#
_symmetry.space_group_name_H-M   'P 1'
#
loop_
_entity.id
_entity.type
_entity.pdbx_description
1 polymer ?
#
loop_
_entity_poly.entity_id
_entity_poly.type
_entity_poly.pdbx_seq_one_letter_code
_entity_poly.pdbx_strand_id
1 'polypeptide(L)'
;MLQLRVPGALIEAKHLTMVQEICEKWGNGTFHMGTRQTLNIPGIKFENIEEVNKYIKKYISDVDIEMCNVEMESDDYGYPTIGARNIMSCIGNAHCIKGNINTYELARKIEKLIFPSHYHIKVAVAGCPNDCVKANFNDFGVMGVNKQVYDIDRCIGCGSCVEACEHHATGVLSLNANGKIDKDACCCVGCGECSLICPTGAWTRGTKKLYRVTLGGRTGKQNPRAGKLFLNWVTEDVVLGMFGNWQKFSAWALDYKPEYLHGGHLIDRVGYKEFVKHIFEGVEFNPEAKMADDIYWAENEQRGNMHVMPISQHKHAGPAETANYTFTQK
;
A
#
# COMPACT_ATOMS: atom_id res chain seq x y z
N MET A 1 -3.25 24.96 -8.54
CA MET A 1 -2.39 23.76 -8.80
C MET A 1 -3.26 22.66 -9.36
N LEU A 2 -2.93 22.17 -10.54
CA LEU A 2 -3.53 20.97 -11.12
C LEU A 2 -2.83 19.73 -10.54
N GLN A 3 -3.57 18.69 -10.22
CA GLN A 3 -3.04 17.41 -9.76
C GLN A 3 -3.60 16.28 -10.64
N LEU A 4 -2.75 15.68 -11.44
CA LEU A 4 -3.11 14.54 -12.26
C LEU A 4 -2.86 13.25 -11.50
N ARG A 5 -3.84 12.35 -11.53
CA ARG A 5 -3.74 11.01 -10.93
C ARG A 5 -2.89 10.10 -11.82
N VAL A 6 -2.15 9.22 -11.20
CA VAL A 6 -1.36 8.17 -11.86
C VAL A 6 -1.59 6.85 -11.11
N PRO A 7 -2.75 6.21 -11.29
CA PRO A 7 -3.07 4.98 -10.58
C PRO A 7 -2.04 3.89 -10.88
N GLY A 8 -1.43 3.35 -9.82
CA GLY A 8 -0.36 2.37 -9.97
C GLY A 8 0.98 2.94 -10.44
N ALA A 9 1.15 4.27 -10.47
CA ALA A 9 2.39 4.95 -10.84
C ALA A 9 2.94 4.63 -12.27
N LEU A 10 2.10 4.16 -13.17
CA LEU A 10 2.48 3.81 -14.54
C LEU A 10 1.58 4.49 -15.56
N ILE A 11 2.19 5.34 -16.40
CA ILE A 11 1.55 6.01 -17.55
C ILE A 11 2.40 5.82 -18.80
N GLU A 12 1.82 6.06 -19.95
CA GLU A 12 2.56 6.07 -21.20
C GLU A 12 3.38 7.35 -21.37
N ALA A 13 4.53 7.25 -22.04
CA ALA A 13 5.43 8.38 -22.25
C ALA A 13 4.76 9.57 -22.98
N LYS A 14 3.75 9.31 -23.84
CA LYS A 14 2.97 10.37 -24.52
C LYS A 14 2.31 11.36 -23.53
N HIS A 15 1.96 10.92 -22.32
CA HIS A 15 1.33 11.77 -21.31
C HIS A 15 2.29 12.81 -20.71
N LEU A 16 3.61 12.55 -20.77
CA LEU A 16 4.62 13.53 -20.30
C LEU A 16 4.69 14.75 -21.22
N THR A 17 4.47 14.56 -22.54
CA THR A 17 4.38 15.69 -23.48
C THR A 17 3.22 16.60 -23.12
N MET A 18 2.06 16.04 -22.82
CA MET A 18 0.91 16.82 -22.39
C MET A 18 1.18 17.56 -21.06
N VAL A 19 1.86 16.92 -20.11
CA VAL A 19 2.25 17.58 -18.84
C VAL A 19 3.17 18.78 -19.10
N GLN A 20 4.15 18.61 -20.01
CA GLN A 20 5.05 19.69 -20.42
C GLN A 20 4.26 20.87 -21.01
N GLU A 21 3.38 20.62 -21.96
CA GLU A 21 2.56 21.65 -22.61
C GLU A 21 1.68 22.42 -21.60
N ILE A 22 1.07 21.71 -20.63
CA ILE A 22 0.28 22.36 -19.58
C ILE A 22 1.16 23.25 -18.69
N CYS A 23 2.36 22.78 -18.33
CA CYS A 23 3.31 23.55 -17.51
C CYS A 23 3.72 24.85 -18.20
N GLU A 24 4.00 24.78 -19.50
CA GLU A 24 4.46 25.93 -20.31
C GLU A 24 3.34 26.91 -20.64
N LYS A 25 2.16 26.42 -20.98
CA LYS A 25 1.05 27.26 -21.45
C LYS A 25 0.25 27.91 -20.31
N TRP A 26 -0.07 27.16 -19.25
CA TRP A 26 -0.97 27.61 -18.18
C TRP A 26 -0.36 27.58 -16.78
N GLY A 27 0.73 26.85 -16.61
CA GLY A 27 1.46 26.73 -15.35
C GLY A 27 2.56 27.78 -15.18
N ASN A 28 3.54 27.46 -14.35
CA ASN A 28 4.74 28.30 -14.15
C ASN A 28 6.01 27.69 -14.77
N GLY A 29 5.88 26.80 -15.76
CA GLY A 29 6.99 26.13 -16.41
C GLY A 29 7.60 24.96 -15.63
N THR A 30 7.00 24.56 -14.49
CA THR A 30 7.51 23.46 -13.67
C THR A 30 6.41 22.45 -13.33
N PHE A 31 6.79 21.21 -13.06
CA PHE A 31 5.90 20.25 -12.40
C PHE A 31 6.60 19.60 -11.20
N HIS A 32 5.81 19.10 -10.27
CA HIS A 32 6.26 18.46 -9.06
C HIS A 32 5.70 17.03 -8.98
N MET A 33 6.58 16.06 -8.76
CA MET A 33 6.17 14.68 -8.50
C MET A 33 5.67 14.59 -7.06
N GLY A 34 4.35 14.39 -6.91
CA GLY A 34 3.73 14.31 -5.59
C GLY A 34 4.17 13.09 -4.80
N THR A 35 4.14 13.19 -3.47
CA THR A 35 4.47 12.07 -2.57
C THR A 35 3.59 10.84 -2.76
N ARG A 36 2.43 11.00 -3.39
CA ARG A 36 1.53 9.90 -3.78
C ARG A 36 1.63 9.56 -5.26
N GLN A 37 2.78 9.81 -5.89
CA GLN A 37 3.04 9.48 -7.29
C GLN A 37 2.06 10.19 -8.26
N THR A 38 1.60 11.37 -7.90
CA THR A 38 0.79 12.26 -8.74
C THR A 38 1.68 13.25 -9.47
N LEU A 39 1.23 13.74 -10.64
CA LEU A 39 1.88 14.83 -11.35
C LEU A 39 1.18 16.14 -10.97
N ASN A 40 1.88 17.03 -10.29
CA ASN A 40 1.34 18.28 -9.78
C ASN A 40 1.90 19.45 -10.60
N ILE A 41 1.01 20.26 -11.19
CA ILE A 41 1.38 21.40 -12.01
C ILE A 41 0.99 22.68 -11.26
N PRO A 42 1.95 23.43 -10.71
CA PRO A 42 1.70 24.68 -10.02
C PRO A 42 1.45 25.83 -11.00
N GLY A 43 0.90 26.92 -10.50
CA GLY A 43 0.74 28.17 -11.27
C GLY A 43 -0.55 28.27 -12.08
N ILE A 44 -1.36 27.21 -12.20
CA ILE A 44 -2.65 27.28 -12.91
C ILE A 44 -3.54 28.34 -12.25
N LYS A 45 -3.92 29.36 -13.02
CA LYS A 45 -4.84 30.40 -12.61
C LYS A 45 -6.28 29.95 -12.73
N PHE A 46 -7.16 30.52 -11.90
CA PHE A 46 -8.59 30.15 -11.90
C PHE A 46 -9.26 30.40 -13.25
N GLU A 47 -8.92 31.48 -13.93
CA GLU A 47 -9.43 31.86 -15.27
C GLU A 47 -9.13 30.80 -16.36
N ASN A 48 -8.08 30.00 -16.19
CA ASN A 48 -7.64 29.00 -17.17
C ASN A 48 -8.20 27.59 -16.89
N ILE A 49 -8.96 27.38 -15.82
CA ILE A 49 -9.41 26.05 -15.39
C ILE A 49 -10.22 25.35 -16.47
N GLU A 50 -11.14 26.06 -17.12
CA GLU A 50 -11.99 25.49 -18.17
C GLU A 50 -11.18 25.02 -19.38
N GLU A 51 -10.22 25.82 -19.85
CA GLU A 51 -9.33 25.42 -20.95
C GLU A 51 -8.46 24.21 -20.59
N VAL A 52 -7.89 24.23 -19.38
CA VAL A 52 -7.08 23.13 -18.87
C VAL A 52 -7.93 21.85 -18.75
N ASN A 53 -9.15 21.92 -18.22
CA ASN A 53 -10.05 20.77 -18.12
C ASN A 53 -10.39 20.19 -19.50
N LYS A 54 -10.67 21.01 -20.49
CA LYS A 54 -10.87 20.56 -21.88
C LYS A 54 -9.62 19.86 -22.42
N TYR A 55 -8.44 20.41 -22.12
CA TYR A 55 -7.18 19.87 -22.60
C TYR A 55 -6.82 18.52 -21.96
N ILE A 56 -7.04 18.35 -20.64
CA ILE A 56 -6.73 17.11 -19.93
C ILE A 56 -7.77 15.99 -20.16
N LYS A 57 -8.88 16.26 -20.84
CA LYS A 57 -9.96 15.28 -21.06
C LYS A 57 -9.43 13.99 -21.66
N LYS A 58 -8.50 14.09 -22.63
CA LYS A 58 -7.88 12.90 -23.25
C LYS A 58 -7.02 12.11 -22.23
N TYR A 59 -6.27 12.78 -21.37
CA TYR A 59 -5.51 12.12 -20.31
C TYR A 59 -6.42 11.31 -19.40
N ILE A 60 -7.52 11.90 -18.98
CA ILE A 60 -8.47 11.25 -18.07
C ILE A 60 -9.14 10.06 -18.78
N SER A 61 -9.51 10.21 -20.08
CA SER A 61 -10.00 9.09 -20.85
C SER A 61 -8.99 7.95 -20.90
N ASP A 62 -7.74 8.23 -21.26
CA ASP A 62 -6.71 7.22 -21.39
C ASP A 62 -6.37 6.53 -20.04
N VAL A 63 -6.28 7.30 -18.96
CA VAL A 63 -5.75 6.81 -17.67
C VAL A 63 -6.86 6.26 -16.75
N ASP A 64 -7.90 7.03 -16.52
CA ASP A 64 -8.94 6.63 -15.57
C ASP A 64 -10.00 5.74 -16.24
N ILE A 65 -10.46 6.06 -17.45
CA ILE A 65 -11.53 5.33 -18.13
C ILE A 65 -10.98 4.08 -18.82
N GLU A 66 -10.06 4.22 -19.77
CA GLU A 66 -9.59 3.07 -20.58
C GLU A 66 -8.67 2.13 -19.78
N MET A 67 -7.73 2.69 -19.03
CA MET A 67 -6.73 1.89 -18.30
C MET A 67 -7.27 1.31 -17.00
N CYS A 68 -8.12 2.04 -16.27
CA CYS A 68 -8.65 1.62 -14.96
C CYS A 68 -10.09 1.14 -15.01
N ASN A 69 -10.79 1.31 -16.14
CA ASN A 69 -12.24 1.05 -16.29
C ASN A 69 -13.10 1.79 -15.25
N VAL A 70 -12.73 3.03 -14.92
CA VAL A 70 -13.52 3.88 -14.04
C VAL A 70 -14.73 4.40 -14.80
N GLU A 71 -15.91 4.25 -14.25
CA GLU A 71 -17.14 4.84 -14.77
C GLU A 71 -17.23 6.28 -14.29
N MET A 72 -16.94 7.23 -15.19
CA MET A 72 -16.91 8.65 -14.87
C MET A 72 -17.43 9.47 -16.04
N GLU A 73 -18.41 10.32 -15.75
CA GLU A 73 -18.83 11.37 -16.67
C GLU A 73 -18.03 12.64 -16.38
N SER A 74 -17.48 13.25 -17.42
CA SER A 74 -16.88 14.58 -17.33
C SER A 74 -17.95 15.63 -17.53
N ASP A 75 -18.18 16.49 -16.55
CA ASP A 75 -18.91 17.72 -16.78
C ASP A 75 -17.98 18.85 -17.29
N ASP A 76 -18.58 19.94 -17.75
CA ASP A 76 -17.80 21.08 -18.24
C ASP A 76 -17.07 21.85 -17.12
N TYR A 77 -17.33 21.54 -15.86
CA TYR A 77 -16.80 22.23 -14.68
C TYR A 77 -15.60 21.53 -14.03
N GLY A 78 -15.26 20.31 -14.47
CA GLY A 78 -14.09 19.62 -13.99
C GLY A 78 -14.35 18.18 -13.57
N TYR A 79 -13.38 17.61 -12.87
CA TYR A 79 -13.36 16.21 -12.51
C TYR A 79 -13.38 16.03 -11.00
N PRO A 80 -14.05 15.01 -10.46
CA PRO A 80 -14.06 14.75 -9.04
C PRO A 80 -12.63 14.44 -8.56
N THR A 81 -12.12 15.18 -7.61
CA THR A 81 -10.72 15.10 -7.16
C THR A 81 -10.55 14.84 -5.67
N ILE A 82 -11.64 14.80 -4.91
CA ILE A 82 -11.63 14.81 -3.45
C ILE A 82 -11.99 13.42 -2.94
N GLY A 83 -11.43 12.98 -1.82
CA GLY A 83 -11.76 11.71 -1.19
C GLY A 83 -10.76 10.60 -1.52
N ALA A 84 -11.02 9.76 -2.50
CA ALA A 84 -10.08 8.72 -2.91
C ALA A 84 -8.78 9.32 -3.44
N ARG A 85 -7.67 9.05 -2.74
CA ARG A 85 -6.34 9.54 -3.13
C ARG A 85 -5.71 8.61 -4.15
N ASN A 86 -4.79 9.14 -4.97
CA ASN A 86 -4.05 8.31 -5.92
C ASN A 86 -3.45 7.09 -5.24
N ILE A 87 -3.63 5.91 -5.84
CA ILE A 87 -3.06 4.67 -5.33
C ILE A 87 -1.57 4.64 -5.66
N MET A 88 -0.74 4.53 -4.63
CA MET A 88 0.70 4.35 -4.80
C MET A 88 1.02 2.89 -5.07
N SER A 89 1.99 2.63 -5.94
CA SER A 89 2.52 1.29 -6.11
C SER A 89 4.03 1.29 -6.31
N CYS A 90 4.68 0.18 -5.95
CA CYS A 90 6.04 -0.08 -6.40
C CYS A 90 6.00 -0.74 -7.79
N ILE A 91 7.17 -0.93 -8.38
CA ILE A 91 7.34 -1.51 -9.73
C ILE A 91 6.82 -2.96 -9.84
N GLY A 92 6.60 -3.68 -8.73
CA GLY A 92 6.04 -5.03 -8.70
C GLY A 92 6.83 -6.07 -9.50
N ASN A 93 6.21 -7.24 -9.72
CA ASN A 93 6.85 -8.33 -10.46
C ASN A 93 6.95 -8.09 -11.98
N ALA A 94 6.40 -6.99 -12.48
CA ALA A 94 6.60 -6.60 -13.88
C ALA A 94 8.08 -6.31 -14.18
N HIS A 95 8.83 -5.78 -13.19
CA HIS A 95 10.23 -5.39 -13.37
C HIS A 95 11.13 -5.71 -12.16
N CYS A 96 10.60 -6.21 -11.05
CA CYS A 96 11.35 -6.53 -9.84
C CYS A 96 11.34 -8.02 -9.56
N ILE A 97 12.53 -8.64 -9.46
CA ILE A 97 12.67 -10.08 -9.17
C ILE A 97 12.11 -10.48 -7.79
N LYS A 98 12.06 -9.53 -6.84
CA LYS A 98 11.49 -9.75 -5.51
C LYS A 98 9.96 -9.65 -5.49
N GLY A 99 9.35 -9.06 -6.53
CA GLY A 99 7.90 -8.88 -6.62
C GLY A 99 7.15 -10.21 -6.70
N ASN A 100 6.09 -10.36 -5.90
CA ASN A 100 5.20 -11.52 -5.89
C ASN A 100 3.93 -11.27 -6.72
N ILE A 101 3.58 -10.01 -6.98
CA ILE A 101 2.36 -9.60 -7.67
C ILE A 101 2.65 -8.49 -8.70
N ASN A 102 1.76 -8.35 -9.67
CA ASN A 102 1.69 -7.19 -10.55
C ASN A 102 0.94 -6.06 -9.81
N THR A 103 1.68 -5.09 -9.35
CA THR A 103 1.15 -3.97 -8.55
C THR A 103 0.33 -3.01 -9.39
N TYR A 104 0.65 -2.84 -10.67
CA TYR A 104 -0.08 -1.96 -11.58
C TYR A 104 -1.50 -2.47 -11.84
N GLU A 105 -1.63 -3.76 -12.14
CA GLU A 105 -2.93 -4.39 -12.37
C GLU A 105 -3.82 -4.30 -11.13
N LEU A 106 -3.26 -4.63 -9.96
CA LEU A 106 -4.02 -4.56 -8.71
C LEU A 106 -4.44 -3.11 -8.39
N ALA A 107 -3.52 -2.15 -8.53
CA ALA A 107 -3.83 -0.74 -8.28
C ALA A 107 -4.96 -0.22 -9.16
N ARG A 108 -4.98 -0.59 -10.44
CA ARG A 108 -6.05 -0.21 -11.38
C ARG A 108 -7.40 -0.86 -11.04
N LYS A 109 -7.39 -2.13 -10.66
CA LYS A 109 -8.61 -2.82 -10.20
C LYS A 109 -9.17 -2.17 -8.92
N ILE A 110 -8.31 -1.78 -7.98
CA ILE A 110 -8.73 -1.07 -6.78
C ILE A 110 -9.24 0.34 -7.12
N GLU A 111 -8.57 1.07 -8.02
CA GLU A 111 -8.98 2.40 -8.48
C GLU A 111 -10.44 2.38 -8.96
N LYS A 112 -10.80 1.43 -9.82
CA LYS A 112 -12.18 1.24 -10.30
C LYS A 112 -13.21 1.16 -9.17
N LEU A 113 -12.84 0.57 -8.03
CA LEU A 113 -13.76 0.32 -6.92
C LEU A 113 -13.91 1.51 -5.97
N ILE A 114 -12.86 2.34 -5.86
CA ILE A 114 -12.81 3.42 -4.87
C ILE A 114 -12.91 4.83 -5.48
N PHE A 115 -12.75 4.97 -6.79
CA PHE A 115 -12.77 6.24 -7.48
C PHE A 115 -13.87 6.25 -8.58
N PRO A 116 -14.61 7.36 -8.79
CA PRO A 116 -14.61 8.58 -7.98
C PRO A 116 -15.35 8.42 -6.64
N SER A 117 -14.87 9.10 -5.59
CA SER A 117 -15.52 9.08 -4.28
C SER A 117 -15.24 10.33 -3.47
N HIS A 118 -16.21 10.77 -2.68
CA HIS A 118 -16.04 11.86 -1.70
C HIS A 118 -15.35 11.37 -0.43
N TYR A 119 -15.40 10.07 -0.13
CA TYR A 119 -14.85 9.50 1.08
C TYR A 119 -13.35 9.33 0.99
N HIS A 120 -12.65 9.78 2.03
CA HIS A 120 -11.21 9.78 2.04
C HIS A 120 -10.65 8.36 2.21
N ILE A 121 -9.76 7.99 1.30
CA ILE A 121 -9.01 6.74 1.39
C ILE A 121 -7.61 6.91 0.78
N LYS A 122 -6.62 6.35 1.46
CA LYS A 122 -5.24 6.21 0.97
C LYS A 122 -4.88 4.74 0.88
N VAL A 123 -4.54 4.30 -0.31
CA VAL A 123 -4.09 2.93 -0.57
C VAL A 123 -2.66 2.95 -1.12
N ALA A 124 -1.86 1.97 -0.71
CA ALA A 124 -0.57 1.70 -1.30
C ALA A 124 -0.41 0.20 -1.55
N VAL A 125 0.15 -0.14 -2.72
CA VAL A 125 0.32 -1.52 -3.19
C VAL A 125 1.80 -1.84 -3.35
N ALA A 126 2.33 -2.74 -2.52
CA ALA A 126 3.70 -3.24 -2.57
C ALA A 126 3.76 -4.62 -3.22
N GLY A 127 4.74 -4.84 -4.09
CA GLY A 127 4.94 -6.12 -4.77
C GLY A 127 5.38 -7.26 -3.86
N CYS A 128 5.98 -6.95 -2.71
CA CYS A 128 6.47 -7.91 -1.72
C CYS A 128 6.59 -7.26 -0.33
N PRO A 129 6.85 -8.04 0.74
CA PRO A 129 7.01 -7.52 2.11
C PRO A 129 8.17 -6.55 2.35
N ASN A 130 9.02 -6.29 1.36
CA ASN A 130 10.04 -5.24 1.44
C ASN A 130 9.45 -3.81 1.52
N ASP A 131 8.16 -3.66 1.21
CA ASP A 131 7.35 -2.45 1.40
C ASP A 131 8.00 -1.15 0.92
N CYS A 132 8.52 -1.13 -0.33
CA CYS A 132 9.20 0.03 -0.90
C CYS A 132 8.33 1.30 -0.96
N VAL A 133 7.00 1.16 -1.01
CA VAL A 133 6.03 2.28 -1.06
C VAL A 133 5.50 2.67 0.31
N LYS A 134 6.03 2.08 1.39
CA LYS A 134 5.60 2.38 2.77
C LYS A 134 4.08 2.18 2.96
N ALA A 135 3.60 1.03 2.52
CA ALA A 135 2.18 0.65 2.59
C ALA A 135 1.63 0.75 4.01
N ASN A 136 2.45 0.42 5.03
CA ASN A 136 2.08 0.51 6.45
C ASN A 136 1.71 1.92 6.95
N PHE A 137 1.98 2.98 6.16
CA PHE A 137 1.62 4.36 6.52
C PHE A 137 0.39 4.88 5.76
N ASN A 138 -0.38 3.98 5.18
CA ASN A 138 -1.62 4.30 4.47
C ASN A 138 -2.83 3.72 5.19
N ASP A 139 -4.03 4.22 4.89
CA ASP A 139 -5.27 3.68 5.46
C ASP A 139 -5.38 2.18 5.18
N PHE A 140 -4.99 1.77 3.97
CA PHE A 140 -4.80 0.38 3.57
C PHE A 140 -3.46 0.19 2.88
N GLY A 141 -2.66 -0.75 3.38
CA GLY A 141 -1.46 -1.22 2.72
C GLY A 141 -1.66 -2.64 2.21
N VAL A 142 -1.49 -2.86 0.91
CA VAL A 142 -1.62 -4.19 0.29
C VAL A 142 -0.25 -4.64 -0.17
N MET A 143 0.17 -5.85 0.22
CA MET A 143 1.48 -6.41 -0.12
C MET A 143 1.30 -7.80 -0.72
N GLY A 144 1.98 -8.04 -1.84
CA GLY A 144 2.07 -9.38 -2.41
C GLY A 144 2.93 -10.30 -1.54
N VAL A 145 2.39 -11.44 -1.17
CA VAL A 145 3.09 -12.49 -0.42
C VAL A 145 3.05 -13.81 -1.17
N ASN A 146 3.97 -14.70 -0.88
CA ASN A 146 4.04 -16.00 -1.55
C ASN A 146 4.29 -17.13 -0.55
N LYS A 147 3.57 -18.23 -0.68
CA LYS A 147 3.87 -19.46 0.03
C LYS A 147 4.86 -20.27 -0.82
N GLN A 148 6.11 -20.30 -0.36
CA GLN A 148 7.14 -21.07 -1.04
C GLN A 148 6.92 -22.57 -0.83
N VAL A 149 7.22 -23.34 -1.87
CA VAL A 149 7.21 -24.79 -1.87
C VAL A 149 8.65 -25.27 -1.70
N TYR A 150 8.85 -26.24 -0.82
CA TYR A 150 10.15 -26.85 -0.54
C TYR A 150 10.19 -28.30 -1.04
N ASP A 151 11.12 -28.57 -1.93
CA ASP A 151 11.46 -29.89 -2.43
C ASP A 151 12.69 -30.40 -1.69
N ILE A 152 12.47 -31.34 -0.77
CA ILE A 152 13.51 -31.89 0.09
C ILE A 152 14.56 -32.69 -0.70
N ASP A 153 14.19 -33.33 -1.81
CA ASP A 153 15.07 -34.16 -2.60
C ASP A 153 16.09 -33.34 -3.37
N ARG A 154 15.71 -32.12 -3.79
CA ARG A 154 16.60 -31.16 -4.45
C ARG A 154 17.52 -30.43 -3.50
N CYS A 155 17.26 -30.46 -2.20
CA CYS A 155 18.04 -29.75 -1.21
C CYS A 155 19.38 -30.41 -0.94
N ILE A 156 20.47 -29.67 -1.07
CA ILE A 156 21.84 -30.11 -0.79
C ILE A 156 22.36 -29.68 0.60
N GLY A 157 21.53 -29.06 1.43
CA GLY A 157 21.89 -28.65 2.78
C GLY A 157 22.91 -27.48 2.87
N CYS A 158 23.02 -26.66 1.82
CA CYS A 158 24.04 -25.60 1.78
C CYS A 158 23.82 -24.43 2.77
N GLY A 159 22.61 -24.30 3.36
CA GLY A 159 22.31 -23.24 4.34
C GLY A 159 22.05 -21.84 3.78
N SER A 160 22.30 -21.56 2.49
CA SER A 160 22.15 -20.20 1.90
C SER A 160 20.76 -19.58 2.11
N CYS A 161 19.70 -20.41 2.11
CA CYS A 161 18.33 -19.91 2.36
C CYS A 161 18.11 -19.56 3.84
N VAL A 162 18.81 -20.23 4.77
CA VAL A 162 18.76 -19.92 6.21
C VAL A 162 19.42 -18.56 6.44
N GLU A 163 20.64 -18.38 5.95
CA GLU A 163 21.38 -17.14 6.03
C GLU A 163 20.61 -15.97 5.41
N ALA A 164 20.06 -16.13 4.20
CA ALA A 164 19.25 -15.11 3.56
C ALA A 164 17.98 -14.77 4.36
N CYS A 165 17.34 -15.76 4.98
CA CYS A 165 16.16 -15.52 5.82
C CYS A 165 16.50 -14.77 7.10
N GLU A 166 17.65 -15.08 7.73
CA GLU A 166 18.12 -14.42 8.93
C GLU A 166 18.48 -12.95 8.66
N HIS A 167 19.24 -12.69 7.59
CA HIS A 167 19.71 -11.34 7.28
C HIS A 167 18.69 -10.42 6.60
N HIS A 168 17.74 -10.97 5.83
CA HIS A 168 16.85 -10.17 4.99
C HIS A 168 15.36 -10.33 5.33
N ALA A 169 14.99 -11.23 6.25
CA ALA A 169 13.59 -11.49 6.57
C ALA A 169 13.38 -11.72 8.07
N THR A 170 12.85 -12.88 8.45
CA THR A 170 12.40 -13.14 9.82
C THR A 170 13.17 -14.26 10.53
N GLY A 171 14.16 -14.88 9.88
CA GLY A 171 14.99 -15.92 10.48
C GLY A 171 14.24 -17.23 10.79
N VAL A 172 13.19 -17.52 10.06
CA VAL A 172 12.30 -18.68 10.33
C VAL A 172 12.78 -20.00 9.72
N LEU A 173 13.89 -20.00 9.02
CA LEU A 173 14.49 -21.20 8.44
C LEU A 173 15.66 -21.65 9.30
N SER A 174 15.80 -22.97 9.47
CA SER A 174 16.93 -23.59 10.17
C SER A 174 17.38 -24.87 9.48
N LEU A 175 18.65 -25.25 9.64
CA LEU A 175 19.16 -26.55 9.25
C LEU A 175 18.87 -27.55 10.37
N ASN A 176 18.24 -28.69 10.01
CA ASN A 176 18.04 -29.80 10.95
C ASN A 176 19.22 -30.77 10.94
N ALA A 177 19.18 -31.77 11.81
CA ALA A 177 20.22 -32.75 11.98
C ALA A 177 20.54 -33.57 10.70
N ASN A 178 19.60 -33.63 9.77
CA ASN A 178 19.75 -34.35 8.48
C ASN A 178 20.30 -33.44 7.37
N GLY A 179 20.69 -32.18 7.69
CA GLY A 179 21.14 -31.21 6.72
C GLY A 179 20.04 -30.70 5.79
N LYS A 180 18.78 -30.81 6.20
CA LYS A 180 17.62 -30.31 5.46
C LYS A 180 17.03 -29.08 6.17
N ILE A 181 16.11 -28.41 5.51
CA ILE A 181 15.58 -27.14 6.02
C ILE A 181 14.24 -27.34 6.74
N ASP A 182 14.20 -26.91 7.98
CA ASP A 182 12.96 -26.71 8.74
C ASP A 182 12.50 -25.27 8.64
N LYS A 183 11.18 -25.07 8.69
CA LYS A 183 10.54 -23.78 8.55
C LYS A 183 9.50 -23.55 9.64
N ASP A 184 9.69 -22.53 10.46
CA ASP A 184 8.61 -22.01 11.30
C ASP A 184 7.62 -21.22 10.44
N ALA A 185 6.52 -21.88 10.09
CA ALA A 185 5.50 -21.29 9.21
C ALA A 185 4.73 -20.11 9.85
N CYS A 186 4.70 -20.03 11.19
CA CYS A 186 3.89 -19.00 11.88
C CYS A 186 4.46 -17.59 11.67
N CYS A 187 5.77 -17.45 11.63
CA CYS A 187 6.46 -16.17 11.52
C CYS A 187 6.94 -15.83 10.09
N CYS A 188 6.67 -16.70 9.12
CA CYS A 188 7.04 -16.46 7.73
C CYS A 188 6.23 -15.32 7.11
N VAL A 189 6.91 -14.29 6.61
CA VAL A 189 6.28 -13.12 5.96
C VAL A 189 6.00 -13.32 4.47
N GLY A 190 6.40 -14.45 3.87
CA GLY A 190 6.13 -14.74 2.46
C GLY A 190 6.93 -13.87 1.49
N CYS A 191 8.12 -13.43 1.83
CA CYS A 191 8.95 -12.55 0.99
C CYS A 191 9.52 -13.25 -0.25
N GLY A 192 9.84 -14.56 -0.17
CA GLY A 192 10.41 -15.34 -1.26
C GLY A 192 11.94 -15.29 -1.38
N GLU A 193 12.67 -14.70 -0.43
CA GLU A 193 14.14 -14.64 -0.46
C GLU A 193 14.77 -16.02 -0.55
N CYS A 194 14.22 -17.02 0.17
CA CYS A 194 14.69 -18.40 0.10
C CYS A 194 14.61 -19.03 -1.30
N SER A 195 13.58 -18.65 -2.09
CA SER A 195 13.45 -19.13 -3.47
C SER A 195 14.42 -18.44 -4.43
N LEU A 196 14.78 -17.18 -4.15
CA LEU A 196 15.69 -16.40 -5.00
C LEU A 196 17.15 -16.86 -4.85
N ILE A 197 17.54 -17.29 -3.65
CA ILE A 197 18.93 -17.64 -3.34
C ILE A 197 19.23 -19.13 -3.52
N CYS A 198 18.22 -19.99 -3.61
CA CYS A 198 18.43 -21.44 -3.64
C CYS A 198 19.13 -21.90 -4.93
N PRO A 199 20.37 -22.40 -4.88
CA PRO A 199 21.15 -22.75 -6.08
C PRO A 199 20.61 -23.97 -6.83
N THR A 200 19.90 -24.86 -6.13
CA THR A 200 19.33 -26.10 -6.71
C THR A 200 17.85 -25.95 -7.06
N GLY A 201 17.24 -24.80 -6.73
CA GLY A 201 15.80 -24.61 -6.87
C GLY A 201 14.97 -25.55 -5.97
N ALA A 202 15.51 -26.00 -4.85
CA ALA A 202 14.76 -26.74 -3.84
C ALA A 202 13.64 -25.89 -3.23
N TRP A 203 13.85 -24.58 -3.13
CA TRP A 203 12.80 -23.63 -2.84
C TRP A 203 12.28 -23.02 -4.13
N THR A 204 10.96 -23.09 -4.35
CA THR A 204 10.27 -22.44 -5.47
C THR A 204 9.12 -21.59 -4.97
N ARG A 205 8.73 -20.59 -5.75
CA ARG A 205 7.52 -19.80 -5.45
C ARG A 205 6.27 -20.64 -5.72
N GLY A 206 5.33 -20.61 -4.80
CA GLY A 206 4.00 -21.20 -5.02
C GLY A 206 3.27 -20.46 -6.14
N THR A 207 2.35 -21.15 -6.80
CA THR A 207 1.60 -20.62 -7.96
C THR A 207 0.48 -19.65 -7.58
N LYS A 208 -0.04 -19.75 -6.35
CA LYS A 208 -1.11 -18.88 -5.87
C LYS A 208 -0.60 -17.48 -5.59
N LYS A 209 -1.27 -16.46 -6.17
CA LYS A 209 -1.09 -15.05 -5.79
C LYS A 209 -1.83 -14.81 -4.48
N LEU A 210 -1.10 -14.43 -3.44
CA LEU A 210 -1.65 -14.17 -2.11
C LEU A 210 -1.24 -12.77 -1.64
N TYR A 211 -2.02 -12.24 -0.72
CA TYR A 211 -1.88 -10.87 -0.27
C TYR A 211 -1.88 -10.79 1.26
N ARG A 212 -1.15 -9.79 1.74
CA ARG A 212 -1.21 -9.28 3.10
C ARG A 212 -1.80 -7.88 3.07
N VAL A 213 -2.68 -7.57 4.01
CA VAL A 213 -3.26 -6.24 4.14
C VAL A 213 -2.95 -5.68 5.52
N THR A 214 -2.47 -4.44 5.57
CA THR A 214 -2.35 -3.64 6.79
C THR A 214 -3.40 -2.54 6.80
N LEU A 215 -3.84 -2.13 7.98
CA LEU A 215 -4.98 -1.25 8.17
C LEU A 215 -4.66 -0.11 9.12
N GLY A 216 -5.18 1.08 8.82
CA GLY A 216 -5.26 2.23 9.73
C GLY A 216 -3.97 3.01 9.91
N GLY A 217 -2.96 2.83 9.02
CA GLY A 217 -1.75 3.63 9.02
C GLY A 217 -2.01 5.07 8.59
N ARG A 218 -1.34 6.01 9.25
CA ARG A 218 -1.38 7.43 8.91
C ARG A 218 -0.20 8.18 9.54
N THR A 219 0.29 9.20 8.88
CA THR A 219 1.44 10.00 9.32
C THR A 219 1.10 11.49 9.55
N GLY A 220 -0.18 11.84 9.46
CA GLY A 220 -0.64 13.22 9.67
C GLY A 220 -0.48 13.70 11.12
N LYS A 221 -0.68 15.01 11.33
CA LYS A 221 -0.50 15.67 12.63
C LYS A 221 -1.34 15.06 13.76
N GLN A 222 -2.53 14.58 13.42
CA GLN A 222 -3.48 14.05 14.37
C GLN A 222 -3.34 12.53 14.49
N ASN A 223 -2.90 12.06 15.63
CA ASN A 223 -2.71 10.65 15.97
C ASN A 223 -1.95 9.85 14.90
N PRO A 224 -0.66 10.17 14.59
CA PRO A 224 0.15 9.39 13.67
C PRO A 224 0.35 7.96 14.22
N ARG A 225 0.22 6.96 13.34
CA ARG A 225 0.40 5.57 13.71
C ARG A 225 0.73 4.69 12.50
N ALA A 226 1.43 3.60 12.72
CA ALA A 226 1.65 2.59 11.70
C ALA A 226 0.41 1.70 11.53
N GLY A 227 0.16 1.23 10.33
CA GLY A 227 -0.87 0.23 10.07
C GLY A 227 -0.57 -1.08 10.77
N LYS A 228 -1.60 -1.73 11.28
CA LYS A 228 -1.50 -3.06 11.88
C LYS A 228 -1.85 -4.14 10.85
N LEU A 229 -1.30 -5.33 11.03
CA LEU A 229 -1.66 -6.48 10.20
C LEU A 229 -3.14 -6.79 10.36
N PHE A 230 -3.86 -6.76 9.25
CA PHE A 230 -5.30 -7.00 9.20
C PHE A 230 -5.62 -8.35 8.58
N LEU A 231 -5.13 -8.57 7.35
CA LEU A 231 -5.31 -9.83 6.63
C LEU A 231 -3.96 -10.41 6.22
N ASN A 232 -3.88 -11.74 6.19
CA ASN A 232 -2.73 -12.46 5.67
C ASN A 232 -3.18 -13.69 4.87
N TRP A 233 -2.44 -14.02 3.81
CA TRP A 233 -2.69 -15.15 2.93
C TRP A 233 -4.07 -15.13 2.24
N VAL A 234 -4.60 -13.94 1.97
CA VAL A 234 -5.86 -13.78 1.25
C VAL A 234 -5.65 -13.73 -0.26
N THR A 235 -6.69 -14.10 -1.02
CA THR A 235 -6.71 -13.99 -2.48
C THR A 235 -7.02 -12.57 -2.95
N GLU A 236 -6.87 -12.32 -4.26
CA GLU A 236 -7.21 -11.04 -4.87
C GLU A 236 -8.70 -10.71 -4.72
N ASP A 237 -9.57 -11.71 -4.82
CA ASP A 237 -11.02 -11.52 -4.70
C ASP A 237 -11.41 -10.99 -3.32
N VAL A 238 -10.77 -11.48 -2.25
CA VAL A 238 -10.97 -10.94 -0.89
C VAL A 238 -10.55 -9.47 -0.81
N VAL A 239 -9.38 -9.13 -1.39
CA VAL A 239 -8.88 -7.75 -1.41
C VAL A 239 -9.84 -6.85 -2.20
N LEU A 240 -10.26 -7.26 -3.38
CA LEU A 240 -11.17 -6.47 -4.22
C LEU A 240 -12.57 -6.37 -3.60
N GLY A 241 -13.10 -7.44 -3.02
CA GLY A 241 -14.37 -7.42 -2.29
C GLY A 241 -14.35 -6.42 -1.14
N MET A 242 -13.28 -6.41 -0.35
CA MET A 242 -13.07 -5.41 0.70
C MET A 242 -13.11 -3.96 0.17
N PHE A 243 -12.42 -3.66 -0.92
CA PHE A 243 -12.44 -2.32 -1.51
C PHE A 243 -13.80 -1.99 -2.16
N GLY A 244 -14.49 -2.97 -2.73
CA GLY A 244 -15.84 -2.80 -3.26
C GLY A 244 -16.86 -2.34 -2.22
N ASN A 245 -16.68 -2.76 -0.96
CA ASN A 245 -17.55 -2.36 0.16
C ASN A 245 -17.10 -1.04 0.84
N TRP A 246 -15.92 -0.49 0.50
CA TRP A 246 -15.37 0.69 1.18
C TRP A 246 -16.27 1.92 1.13
N GLN A 247 -16.81 2.25 -0.04
CA GLN A 247 -17.64 3.44 -0.19
C GLN A 247 -18.94 3.31 0.64
N LYS A 248 -19.56 2.13 0.62
CA LYS A 248 -20.77 1.80 1.36
C LYS A 248 -20.53 1.88 2.88
N PHE A 249 -19.43 1.28 3.34
CA PHE A 249 -19.01 1.38 4.74
C PHE A 249 -18.76 2.83 5.16
N SER A 250 -18.02 3.60 4.37
CA SER A 250 -17.70 4.98 4.69
C SER A 250 -18.93 5.87 4.76
N ALA A 251 -19.87 5.70 3.82
CA ALA A 251 -21.15 6.39 3.82
C ALA A 251 -21.92 6.12 5.11
N TRP A 252 -22.07 4.86 5.47
CA TRP A 252 -22.73 4.44 6.70
C TRP A 252 -22.02 4.99 7.96
N ALA A 253 -20.71 4.85 8.06
CA ALA A 253 -19.93 5.29 9.23
C ALA A 253 -19.94 6.82 9.45
N LEU A 254 -20.25 7.58 8.39
CA LEU A 254 -20.33 9.05 8.40
C LEU A 254 -21.76 9.58 8.35
N ASP A 255 -22.78 8.75 8.57
CA ASP A 255 -24.19 9.13 8.44
C ASP A 255 -24.49 9.81 7.09
N TYR A 256 -23.85 9.34 6.02
CA TYR A 256 -23.94 9.89 4.65
C TYR A 256 -23.49 11.35 4.51
N LYS A 257 -22.69 11.86 5.47
CA LYS A 257 -22.13 13.20 5.42
C LYS A 257 -20.76 13.21 4.71
N PRO A 258 -20.42 14.24 3.95
CA PRO A 258 -19.13 14.36 3.26
C PRO A 258 -18.02 14.82 4.21
N GLU A 259 -17.74 14.08 5.27
CA GLU A 259 -16.65 14.38 6.20
C GLU A 259 -15.32 13.83 5.69
N TYR A 260 -14.24 14.57 5.90
CA TYR A 260 -12.89 14.16 5.57
C TYR A 260 -12.24 13.45 6.76
N LEU A 261 -12.40 12.13 6.83
CA LEU A 261 -11.78 11.31 7.84
C LEU A 261 -10.96 10.17 7.22
N HIS A 262 -9.79 9.89 7.78
CA HIS A 262 -8.99 8.72 7.42
C HIS A 262 -9.68 7.42 7.82
N GLY A 263 -9.44 6.34 7.08
CA GLY A 263 -10.02 5.02 7.35
C GLY A 263 -9.82 4.55 8.79
N GLY A 264 -8.63 4.79 9.36
CA GLY A 264 -8.39 4.47 10.77
C GLY A 264 -9.27 5.25 11.76
N HIS A 265 -9.64 6.51 11.46
CA HIS A 265 -10.57 7.26 12.31
C HIS A 265 -12.00 6.70 12.23
N LEU A 266 -12.41 6.23 11.04
CA LEU A 266 -13.72 5.60 10.88
C LEU A 266 -13.81 4.32 11.71
N ILE A 267 -12.74 3.52 11.70
CA ILE A 267 -12.66 2.29 12.51
C ILE A 267 -12.68 2.63 14.00
N ASP A 268 -11.92 3.63 14.46
CA ASP A 268 -11.94 4.08 15.84
C ASP A 268 -13.34 4.56 16.28
N ARG A 269 -14.10 5.19 15.35
CA ARG A 269 -15.46 5.70 15.61
C ARG A 269 -16.49 4.61 15.75
N VAL A 270 -16.49 3.60 14.88
CA VAL A 270 -17.54 2.57 14.83
C VAL A 270 -17.14 1.27 15.52
N GLY A 271 -15.86 1.06 15.76
CA GLY A 271 -15.29 -0.16 16.34
C GLY A 271 -14.94 -1.20 15.27
N TYR A 272 -13.91 -2.01 15.60
CA TYR A 272 -13.35 -3.00 14.67
C TYR A 272 -14.38 -4.05 14.21
N LYS A 273 -15.23 -4.55 15.09
CA LYS A 273 -16.22 -5.59 14.77
C LYS A 273 -17.26 -5.11 13.76
N GLU A 274 -17.78 -3.90 13.93
CA GLU A 274 -18.72 -3.32 12.97
C GLU A 274 -18.03 -3.01 11.64
N PHE A 275 -16.79 -2.54 11.66
CA PHE A 275 -16.00 -2.38 10.44
C PHE A 275 -15.88 -3.70 9.68
N VAL A 276 -15.46 -4.80 10.33
CA VAL A 276 -15.30 -6.13 9.72
C VAL A 276 -16.59 -6.62 9.09
N LYS A 277 -17.71 -6.47 9.80
CA LYS A 277 -19.03 -6.88 9.33
C LYS A 277 -19.43 -6.19 8.02
N HIS A 278 -19.20 -4.87 7.94
CA HIS A 278 -19.56 -4.10 6.75
C HIS A 278 -18.58 -4.29 5.59
N ILE A 279 -17.27 -4.33 5.89
CA ILE A 279 -16.25 -4.36 4.85
C ILE A 279 -16.18 -5.71 4.12
N PHE A 280 -16.64 -6.79 4.76
CA PHE A 280 -16.67 -8.14 4.19
C PHE A 280 -18.10 -8.65 3.89
N GLU A 281 -19.08 -7.76 3.83
CA GLU A 281 -20.43 -8.15 3.40
C GLU A 281 -20.39 -8.80 2.01
N GLY A 282 -20.80 -10.07 1.90
CA GLY A 282 -20.78 -10.83 0.65
C GLY A 282 -19.41 -11.27 0.13
N VAL A 283 -18.35 -11.17 0.95
CA VAL A 283 -16.99 -11.59 0.58
C VAL A 283 -16.70 -12.99 1.11
N GLU A 284 -16.33 -13.91 0.23
CA GLU A 284 -15.91 -15.26 0.60
C GLU A 284 -14.39 -15.33 0.80
N PHE A 285 -13.96 -15.91 1.91
CA PHE A 285 -12.55 -16.08 2.23
C PHE A 285 -12.00 -17.41 1.68
N ASN A 286 -10.79 -17.37 1.14
CA ASN A 286 -10.07 -18.60 0.82
C ASN A 286 -9.64 -19.36 2.09
N PRO A 287 -9.47 -20.68 2.03
CA PRO A 287 -9.20 -21.49 3.22
C PRO A 287 -7.91 -21.14 4.00
N GLU A 288 -6.93 -20.58 3.30
CA GLU A 288 -5.65 -20.18 3.93
C GLU A 288 -5.70 -18.78 4.56
N ALA A 289 -6.78 -18.04 4.36
CA ALA A 289 -6.92 -16.68 4.84
C ALA A 289 -6.81 -16.61 6.37
N LYS A 290 -6.12 -15.57 6.83
CA LYS A 290 -6.05 -15.22 8.25
C LYS A 290 -6.44 -13.76 8.41
N MET A 291 -7.25 -13.48 9.40
CA MET A 291 -7.69 -12.13 9.78
C MET A 291 -7.34 -11.90 11.25
N ALA A 292 -6.97 -10.68 11.59
CA ALA A 292 -6.78 -10.28 12.99
C ALA A 292 -8.12 -10.34 13.74
N ASP A 293 -8.11 -10.90 14.96
CA ASP A 293 -9.31 -10.99 15.81
C ASP A 293 -9.74 -9.60 16.29
N ASP A 294 -8.77 -8.72 16.50
CA ASP A 294 -8.98 -7.32 16.88
C ASP A 294 -7.80 -6.45 16.43
N ILE A 295 -8.04 -5.16 16.24
CA ILE A 295 -7.01 -4.17 15.93
C ILE A 295 -7.21 -2.97 16.84
N TYR A 296 -6.20 -2.67 17.63
CA TYR A 296 -6.15 -1.48 18.48
C TYR A 296 -4.77 -0.80 18.40
N TRP A 297 -4.73 0.46 18.74
CA TRP A 297 -3.51 1.22 18.91
C TRP A 297 -3.40 1.69 20.35
N ALA A 298 -2.21 1.56 20.93
CA ALA A 298 -1.95 2.06 22.27
C ALA A 298 -2.21 3.57 22.34
N GLU A 299 -2.53 4.07 23.55
CA GLU A 299 -2.93 5.47 23.73
C GLU A 299 -1.86 6.47 23.25
N ASN A 300 -0.59 6.17 23.46
CA ASN A 300 0.54 6.96 22.96
C ASN A 300 0.66 6.92 21.43
N GLU A 301 0.36 5.79 20.80
CA GLU A 301 0.30 5.68 19.35
C GLU A 301 -0.89 6.47 18.77
N GLN A 302 -2.02 6.45 19.48
CA GLN A 302 -3.22 7.18 19.07
C GLN A 302 -3.07 8.70 19.19
N ARG A 303 -2.38 9.17 20.23
CA ARG A 303 -2.21 10.59 20.53
C ARG A 303 -1.01 11.21 19.82
N GLY A 304 -0.16 10.41 19.17
CA GLY A 304 1.04 10.89 18.53
C GLY A 304 2.03 11.54 19.50
N ASN A 305 1.99 11.16 20.76
CA ASN A 305 2.89 11.67 21.78
C ASN A 305 4.29 11.07 21.59
N MET A 306 5.06 11.65 20.70
CA MET A 306 6.51 11.48 20.73
C MET A 306 7.07 12.46 21.76
N HIS A 307 7.49 11.96 22.90
CA HIS A 307 8.32 12.73 23.81
C HIS A 307 9.71 12.86 23.20
N VAL A 308 9.95 13.98 22.56
CA VAL A 308 11.29 14.35 22.11
C VAL A 308 11.97 15.07 23.28
N MET A 309 12.91 14.41 23.93
CA MET A 309 13.75 15.05 24.94
C MET A 309 14.85 15.89 24.28
N PRO A 310 15.19 17.07 24.82
CA PRO A 310 16.37 17.81 24.40
C PRO A 310 17.62 16.93 24.44
N ILE A 311 18.49 17.05 23.45
CA ILE A 311 19.73 16.24 23.35
C ILE A 311 20.56 16.33 24.62
N SER A 312 20.58 17.48 25.31
CA SER A 312 21.26 17.70 26.59
C SER A 312 20.73 16.83 27.73
N GLN A 313 19.54 16.27 27.62
CA GLN A 313 18.92 15.38 28.62
C GLN A 313 19.11 13.89 28.32
N HIS A 314 19.63 13.57 27.14
CA HIS A 314 19.98 12.19 26.83
C HIS A 314 21.20 11.78 27.66
N LYS A 315 21.04 10.77 28.52
CA LYS A 315 22.19 10.12 29.15
C LYS A 315 23.02 9.49 28.04
N HIS A 316 24.26 9.91 27.90
CA HIS A 316 25.17 9.32 26.94
C HIS A 316 25.45 7.88 27.37
N ALA A 317 24.76 6.96 26.76
CA ALA A 317 25.23 5.59 26.64
C ALA A 317 26.40 5.56 25.66
N GLY A 318 27.28 4.56 25.76
CA GLY A 318 28.41 4.40 24.87
C GLY A 318 28.02 4.33 23.40
N PRO A 319 28.94 4.38 22.44
CA PRO A 319 28.67 4.48 21.00
C PRO A 319 27.72 3.40 20.45
N ALA A 320 27.73 2.20 21.03
CA ALA A 320 26.86 1.09 20.62
C ALA A 320 25.40 1.28 21.10
N GLU A 321 25.20 1.96 22.21
CA GLU A 321 23.88 2.23 22.76
C GLU A 321 23.25 3.47 22.12
N THR A 322 24.03 4.45 21.68
CA THR A 322 23.53 5.62 20.94
C THR A 322 22.95 5.25 19.59
N ALA A 323 23.42 4.20 18.92
CA ALA A 323 22.83 3.69 17.70
C ALA A 323 21.42 3.12 17.90
N ASN A 324 21.13 2.61 19.10
CA ASN A 324 19.80 2.07 19.45
C ASN A 324 18.83 3.13 20.00
N TYR A 325 19.35 4.28 20.44
CA TYR A 325 18.53 5.34 21.06
C TYR A 325 17.69 6.13 20.06
N THR A 326 18.06 6.15 18.80
CA THR A 326 17.31 6.86 17.76
C THR A 326 15.93 6.25 17.49
N PHE A 327 15.65 5.03 18.00
CA PHE A 327 14.44 4.31 17.68
C PHE A 327 13.74 3.67 18.90
N THR A 328 14.30 3.75 20.10
CA THR A 328 13.60 3.30 21.30
C THR A 328 12.71 4.42 21.85
N GLN A 329 11.46 4.35 21.51
CA GLN A 329 10.42 5.07 22.24
C GLN A 329 10.43 4.59 23.70
N LYS A 330 10.64 5.49 24.62
CA LYS A 330 10.21 5.33 25.99
C LYS A 330 8.93 6.06 26.22
#